data_1b1c24a5431f21cb0304468c8fb2ed11
#
_entry.id   1b1c24a5431f21cb0304468c8fb2ed11
#
_cell.length_a   1.000
_cell.length_b   1.000
_cell.length_c   1.000
_cell.angle_alpha   90.00
_cell.angle_beta   90.00
_cell.angle_gamma   90.00
#
_symmetry.space_group_name_H-M   'P 1'
#
loop_
_entity.id
_entity.type
_entity.pdbx_description
1 polymer ?
#
loop_
_entity_poly.entity_id
_entity_poly.type
_entity_poly.pdbx_seq_one_letter_code
_entity_poly.pdbx_strand_id
1 'polypeptide(L)'
;MNIKELNGYSRDNEIVCIKVAGTDAEKFLQGQFSNDISSIKEDSYQFSSYSTNQGKVISLLRIIKDQDSFLLLLTTNISEYFISKLSMYVLMSKVEIEIMNNYKIYGLSGTASMEIIKNNSYENSVFEKGDCYVLNNTSERVSSAIV
;
A
#
# COMPACT_ATOMS: atom_id res chain seq x y z
N MET A 1 -14.56 11.48 -20.27
CA MET A 1 -15.21 10.27 -19.70
C MET A 1 -15.69 10.59 -18.29
N ASN A 2 -16.98 10.40 -18.01
CA ASN A 2 -17.53 10.67 -16.68
C ASN A 2 -17.34 9.42 -15.79
N ILE A 3 -16.34 9.42 -14.95
CA ILE A 3 -15.99 8.29 -14.06
C ILE A 3 -17.17 7.88 -13.15
N LYS A 4 -18.12 8.82 -12.91
CA LYS A 4 -19.33 8.55 -12.10
C LYS A 4 -20.28 7.52 -12.73
N GLU A 5 -20.16 7.28 -14.04
CA GLU A 5 -20.99 6.34 -14.80
C GLU A 5 -20.31 4.98 -15.00
N LEU A 6 -19.05 4.84 -14.60
CA LEU A 6 -18.35 3.58 -14.64
C LEU A 6 -18.78 2.71 -13.44
N ASN A 7 -19.71 1.81 -13.67
CA ASN A 7 -20.02 0.72 -12.77
C ASN A 7 -19.04 -0.41 -13.05
N GLY A 8 -17.90 -0.46 -12.33
CA GLY A 8 -16.97 -1.51 -12.60
C GLY A 8 -15.73 -1.52 -11.73
N TYR A 9 -15.02 -2.59 -11.89
CA TYR A 9 -13.68 -2.78 -11.36
C TYR A 9 -12.74 -3.18 -12.49
N SER A 10 -11.48 -2.78 -12.40
CA SER A 10 -10.43 -3.27 -13.29
C SER A 10 -9.28 -3.81 -12.46
N ARG A 11 -8.69 -4.91 -12.91
CA ARG A 11 -7.47 -5.42 -12.30
C ARG A 11 -6.31 -4.49 -12.64
N ASP A 12 -5.58 -4.11 -11.60
CA ASP A 12 -4.34 -3.34 -11.76
C ASP A 12 -3.15 -4.30 -11.73
N ASN A 13 -2.55 -4.52 -12.89
CA ASN A 13 -1.36 -5.38 -13.05
C ASN A 13 -0.06 -4.59 -12.92
N GLU A 14 -0.13 -3.27 -12.81
CA GLU A 14 1.04 -2.39 -12.70
C GLU A 14 1.45 -2.14 -11.24
N ILE A 15 0.62 -2.56 -10.30
CA ILE A 15 0.91 -2.45 -8.86
C ILE A 15 1.20 -3.83 -8.28
N VAL A 16 2.21 -3.89 -7.43
CA VAL A 16 2.59 -5.08 -6.65
C VAL A 16 2.42 -4.79 -5.16
N CYS A 17 2.07 -5.82 -4.41
CA CYS A 17 2.05 -5.80 -2.95
C CYS A 17 3.30 -6.50 -2.40
N ILE A 18 4.04 -5.81 -1.53
CA ILE A 18 5.20 -6.35 -0.81
C ILE A 18 4.88 -6.33 0.67
N LYS A 19 5.01 -7.48 1.33
CA LYS A 19 4.87 -7.59 2.77
C LYS A 19 6.23 -7.41 3.45
N VAL A 20 6.25 -6.59 4.50
CA VAL A 20 7.39 -6.41 5.40
C VAL A 20 6.93 -6.79 6.80
N ALA A 21 7.48 -7.86 7.33
CA ALA A 21 7.11 -8.43 8.63
C ALA A 21 8.32 -8.63 9.54
N GLY A 22 8.07 -8.82 10.83
CA GLY A 22 9.10 -9.08 11.83
C GLY A 22 9.08 -8.06 12.96
N THR A 23 9.72 -8.43 14.07
CA THR A 23 9.71 -7.61 15.31
C THR A 23 10.33 -6.23 15.14
N ASP A 24 11.18 -6.05 14.15
CA ASP A 24 11.85 -4.79 13.87
C ASP A 24 11.25 -4.04 12.65
N ALA A 25 10.15 -4.54 12.05
CA ALA A 25 9.61 -4.02 10.80
C ALA A 25 9.29 -2.52 10.86
N GLU A 26 8.57 -2.06 11.89
CA GLU A 26 8.23 -0.64 12.06
C GLU A 26 9.48 0.25 12.16
N LYS A 27 10.40 -0.12 13.05
CA LYS A 27 11.65 0.62 13.25
C LYS A 27 12.52 0.63 11.99
N PHE A 28 12.56 -0.48 11.28
CA PHE A 28 13.29 -0.62 10.03
C PHE A 28 12.72 0.30 8.96
N LEU A 29 11.39 0.26 8.73
CA LEU A 29 10.73 1.09 7.74
C LEU A 29 10.80 2.59 8.09
N GLN A 30 10.74 2.94 9.38
CA GLN A 30 10.91 4.31 9.87
C GLN A 30 12.25 4.92 9.42
N GLY A 31 13.29 4.11 9.33
CA GLY A 31 14.61 4.56 8.85
C GLY A 31 14.75 4.65 7.33
N GLN A 32 13.78 4.13 6.57
CA GLN A 32 13.88 4.01 5.11
C GLN A 32 12.96 4.97 4.35
N PHE A 33 11.87 5.41 4.95
CA PHE A 33 10.82 6.16 4.28
C PHE A 33 10.74 7.60 4.75
N SER A 34 10.17 8.46 3.91
CA SER A 34 10.10 9.91 4.16
C SER A 34 9.10 10.29 5.24
N ASN A 35 8.06 9.49 5.44
CA ASN A 35 6.97 9.79 6.36
C ASN A 35 7.10 8.98 7.65
N ASP A 36 6.47 9.46 8.71
CA ASP A 36 6.45 8.80 10.00
C ASP A 36 5.60 7.52 9.96
N ILE A 37 6.29 6.37 9.94
CA ILE A 37 5.68 5.04 9.89
C ILE A 37 4.93 4.72 11.19
N SER A 38 5.45 5.20 12.32
CA SER A 38 4.84 4.95 13.64
C SER A 38 3.48 5.63 13.81
N SER A 39 3.19 6.63 12.98
CA SER A 39 1.90 7.33 12.97
C SER A 39 0.79 6.60 12.23
N ILE A 40 1.10 5.52 11.47
CA ILE A 40 0.10 4.77 10.70
C ILE A 40 -0.77 3.97 11.67
N LYS A 41 -2.08 4.24 11.64
CA LYS A 41 -3.06 3.47 12.42
C LYS A 41 -3.41 2.18 11.70
N GLU A 42 -3.90 1.17 12.45
CA GLU A 42 -4.25 -0.14 11.91
C GLU A 42 -5.29 -0.08 10.77
N ASP A 43 -6.24 0.84 10.84
CA ASP A 43 -7.28 1.01 9.82
C ASP A 43 -6.96 2.12 8.81
N SER A 44 -5.68 2.40 8.58
CA SER A 44 -5.27 3.47 7.68
C SER A 44 -4.06 3.11 6.83
N TYR A 45 -3.87 3.88 5.77
CA TYR A 45 -2.67 3.88 4.97
C TYR A 45 -2.12 5.29 4.82
N GLN A 46 -0.86 5.39 4.47
CA GLN A 46 -0.26 6.66 4.09
C GLN A 46 0.53 6.53 2.80
N PHE A 47 0.65 7.64 2.08
CA PHE A 47 1.63 7.77 1.01
C PHE A 47 3.01 8.06 1.60
N SER A 48 4.03 7.50 0.98
CA SER A 48 5.41 7.77 1.34
C SER A 48 6.31 7.68 0.12
N SER A 49 7.57 8.10 0.28
CA SER A 49 8.58 7.94 -0.73
C SER A 49 9.79 7.17 -0.19
N TYR A 50 10.38 6.36 -1.05
CA TYR A 50 11.69 5.76 -0.84
C TYR A 50 12.72 6.48 -1.71
N SER A 51 13.81 6.92 -1.09
CA SER A 51 14.81 7.75 -1.75
C SER A 51 16.22 7.19 -1.55
N THR A 52 17.12 7.55 -2.44
CA THR A 52 18.56 7.32 -2.25
C THR A 52 19.09 8.21 -1.12
N ASN A 53 20.29 7.90 -0.62
CA ASN A 53 21.02 8.73 0.36
C ASN A 53 21.32 10.16 -0.14
N GLN A 54 21.22 10.38 -1.46
CA GLN A 54 21.37 11.69 -2.10
C GLN A 54 20.02 12.44 -2.27
N GLY A 55 18.93 11.88 -1.74
CA GLY A 55 17.59 12.47 -1.82
C GLY A 55 16.86 12.25 -3.14
N LYS A 56 17.39 11.43 -4.06
CA LYS A 56 16.67 11.08 -5.29
C LYS A 56 15.58 10.06 -5.00
N VAL A 57 14.33 10.41 -5.31
CA VAL A 57 13.18 9.51 -5.16
C VAL A 57 13.31 8.32 -6.10
N ILE A 58 13.23 7.12 -5.54
CA ILE A 58 13.24 5.84 -6.25
C ILE A 58 11.80 5.40 -6.53
N SER A 59 10.93 5.48 -5.52
CA SER A 59 9.54 5.06 -5.62
C SER A 59 8.64 5.91 -4.74
N LEU A 60 7.43 6.15 -5.22
CA LEU A 60 6.28 6.54 -4.41
C LEU A 60 5.48 5.28 -4.12
N LEU A 61 4.96 5.16 -2.91
CA LEU A 61 4.24 3.97 -2.48
C LEU A 61 3.16 4.31 -1.46
N ARG A 62 2.21 3.39 -1.30
CA ARG A 62 1.28 3.38 -0.18
C ARG A 62 1.75 2.36 0.84
N ILE A 63 1.67 2.72 2.10
CA ILE A 63 2.03 1.86 3.23
C ILE A 63 0.78 1.63 4.06
N ILE A 64 0.40 0.37 4.23
CA ILE A 64 -0.73 -0.08 5.03
C ILE A 64 -0.16 -0.81 6.24
N LYS A 65 -0.67 -0.53 7.42
CA LYS A 65 -0.39 -1.33 8.61
C LYS A 65 -1.33 -2.53 8.64
N ASP A 66 -0.77 -3.72 8.79
CA ASP A 66 -1.48 -5.00 8.83
C ASP A 66 -1.00 -5.78 10.06
N GLN A 67 -1.66 -5.54 11.19
CA GLN A 67 -1.28 -6.10 12.49
C GLN A 67 0.20 -5.83 12.81
N ASP A 68 1.01 -6.88 12.89
CA ASP A 68 2.46 -6.81 13.16
C ASP A 68 3.32 -6.69 11.89
N SER A 69 2.69 -6.40 10.74
CA SER A 69 3.35 -6.28 9.45
C SER A 69 2.91 -5.03 8.70
N PHE A 70 3.57 -4.77 7.59
CA PHE A 70 3.24 -3.67 6.68
C PHE A 70 3.11 -4.18 5.25
N LEU A 71 2.08 -3.70 4.54
CA LEU A 71 1.90 -3.95 3.13
C LEU A 71 2.30 -2.69 2.35
N LEU A 72 3.23 -2.86 1.43
CA LEU A 72 3.75 -1.79 0.57
C LEU A 72 3.20 -1.97 -0.83
N LEU A 73 2.47 -0.98 -1.34
CA LEU A 73 1.95 -0.97 -2.70
C LEU A 73 2.75 -0.01 -3.56
N LEU A 74 3.42 -0.52 -4.57
CA LEU A 74 4.22 0.26 -5.51
C LEU A 74 4.15 -0.32 -6.93
N THR A 75 4.68 0.40 -7.91
CA THR A 75 4.65 -0.05 -9.30
C THR A 75 5.57 -1.25 -9.55
N THR A 76 5.07 -2.21 -10.31
CA THR A 76 5.75 -3.50 -10.58
C THR A 76 7.12 -3.30 -11.25
N ASN A 77 7.22 -2.33 -12.16
CA ASN A 77 8.45 -2.08 -12.92
C ASN A 77 9.67 -1.69 -12.09
N ILE A 78 9.47 -1.19 -10.85
CA ILE A 78 10.55 -0.81 -9.94
C ILE A 78 10.73 -1.81 -8.78
N SER A 79 9.85 -2.79 -8.63
CA SER A 79 9.75 -3.62 -7.43
C SER A 79 11.01 -4.44 -7.14
N GLU A 80 11.61 -5.06 -8.14
CA GLU A 80 12.85 -5.84 -7.97
C GLU A 80 14.02 -4.95 -7.50
N TYR A 81 14.18 -3.79 -8.13
CA TYR A 81 15.20 -2.83 -7.73
C TYR A 81 14.94 -2.30 -6.32
N PHE A 82 13.69 -1.97 -6.01
CA PHE A 82 13.27 -1.52 -4.69
C PHE A 82 13.61 -2.55 -3.61
N ILE A 83 13.21 -3.82 -3.80
CA ILE A 83 13.51 -4.91 -2.86
C ILE A 83 15.02 -5.10 -2.70
N SER A 84 15.76 -5.13 -3.80
CA SER A 84 17.20 -5.26 -3.77
C SER A 84 17.86 -4.17 -2.91
N LYS A 85 17.42 -2.92 -3.06
CA LYS A 85 17.94 -1.80 -2.27
C LYS A 85 17.51 -1.86 -0.81
N LEU A 86 16.24 -2.15 -0.56
CA LEU A 86 15.70 -2.23 0.80
C LEU A 86 16.36 -3.37 1.59
N SER A 87 16.57 -4.53 0.96
CA SER A 87 17.19 -5.71 1.58
C SER A 87 18.63 -5.48 2.02
N MET A 88 19.35 -4.53 1.40
CA MET A 88 20.72 -4.19 1.81
C MET A 88 20.80 -3.63 3.24
N TYR A 89 19.69 -3.10 3.76
CA TYR A 89 19.61 -2.50 5.10
C TYR A 89 19.04 -3.46 6.16
N VAL A 90 18.64 -4.69 5.77
CA VAL A 90 18.06 -5.68 6.70
C VAL A 90 19.10 -6.33 7.62
N LEU A 91 20.40 -6.19 7.33
CA LEU A 91 21.54 -6.96 7.88
C LEU A 91 21.54 -7.26 9.39
N MET A 92 20.94 -6.39 10.21
CA MET A 92 20.92 -6.55 11.68
C MET A 92 19.51 -6.52 12.26
N SER A 93 18.48 -6.48 11.39
CA SER A 93 17.08 -6.35 11.78
C SER A 93 16.35 -7.68 11.61
N LYS A 94 15.45 -8.00 12.52
CA LYS A 94 14.55 -9.15 12.41
C LYS A 94 13.37 -8.78 11.51
N VAL A 95 13.65 -8.72 10.20
CA VAL A 95 12.72 -8.28 9.17
C VAL A 95 12.76 -9.26 7.99
N GLU A 96 11.59 -9.61 7.51
CA GLU A 96 11.36 -10.39 6.29
C GLU A 96 10.64 -9.54 5.26
N ILE A 97 11.07 -9.62 4.00
CA ILE A 97 10.50 -8.86 2.88
C ILE A 97 10.07 -9.88 1.83
N GLU A 98 8.78 -9.89 1.49
CA GLU A 98 8.19 -10.86 0.57
C GLU A 98 7.26 -10.20 -0.43
N ILE A 99 7.33 -10.62 -1.71
CA ILE A 99 6.33 -10.25 -2.72
C ILE A 99 5.10 -11.15 -2.54
N MET A 100 3.94 -10.53 -2.37
CA MET A 100 2.66 -11.21 -2.19
C MET A 100 2.06 -11.60 -3.55
N ASN A 101 2.61 -12.64 -4.18
CA ASN A 101 2.17 -13.08 -5.51
C ASN A 101 0.72 -13.59 -5.59
N ASN A 102 0.15 -13.97 -4.46
CA ASN A 102 -1.25 -14.40 -4.32
C ASN A 102 -2.22 -13.21 -4.20
N TYR A 103 -1.73 -12.01 -3.93
CA TYR A 103 -2.57 -10.81 -3.84
C TYR A 103 -2.84 -10.24 -5.22
N LYS A 104 -4.08 -9.81 -5.44
CA LYS A 104 -4.52 -9.14 -6.66
C LYS A 104 -5.05 -7.77 -6.30
N ILE A 105 -4.65 -6.78 -7.06
CA ILE A 105 -5.03 -5.39 -6.83
C ILE A 105 -6.02 -4.97 -7.89
N TYR A 106 -7.09 -4.31 -7.46
CA TYR A 106 -8.16 -3.83 -8.32
C TYR A 106 -8.42 -2.35 -8.06
N GLY A 107 -8.61 -1.59 -9.13
CA GLY A 107 -9.22 -0.27 -9.07
C GLY A 107 -10.75 -0.43 -9.01
N LEU A 108 -11.38 0.29 -8.10
CA LEU A 108 -12.83 0.31 -7.92
C LEU A 108 -13.37 1.69 -8.31
N SER A 109 -14.39 1.75 -9.15
CA SER A 109 -15.02 2.99 -9.58
C SER A 109 -16.53 2.85 -9.72
N GLY A 110 -17.26 3.98 -9.70
CA GLY A 110 -18.70 4.03 -9.90
C GLY A 110 -19.54 3.86 -8.62
N THR A 111 -20.86 3.79 -8.79
CA THR A 111 -21.84 3.81 -7.69
C THR A 111 -21.70 2.60 -6.76
N ALA A 112 -21.46 1.41 -7.29
CA ALA A 112 -21.27 0.20 -6.49
C ALA A 112 -20.03 0.29 -5.57
N SER A 113 -18.96 0.88 -6.08
CA SER A 113 -17.75 1.13 -5.28
C SER A 113 -18.01 2.14 -4.17
N MET A 114 -18.79 3.18 -4.46
CA MET A 114 -19.18 4.18 -3.48
C MET A 114 -20.07 3.62 -2.36
N GLU A 115 -20.89 2.62 -2.64
CA GLU A 115 -21.68 1.93 -1.59
C GLU A 115 -20.79 1.11 -0.65
N ILE A 116 -19.74 0.48 -1.18
CA ILE A 116 -18.75 -0.24 -0.36
C ILE A 116 -18.02 0.73 0.60
N ILE A 117 -17.73 1.95 0.12
CA ILE A 117 -16.93 2.95 0.83
C ILE A 117 -17.76 3.78 1.82
N LYS A 118 -19.04 4.04 1.53
CA LYS A 118 -19.92 4.92 2.33
C LYS A 118 -20.04 4.55 3.82
N ASN A 119 -19.76 3.32 4.17
CA ASN A 119 -19.80 2.86 5.56
C ASN A 119 -18.51 3.11 6.34
N ASN A 120 -17.45 3.61 5.70
CA ASN A 120 -16.17 3.96 6.32
C ASN A 120 -15.78 5.38 5.93
N SER A 121 -15.96 6.30 6.86
CA SER A 121 -16.19 7.73 6.62
C SER A 121 -14.95 8.62 6.69
N TYR A 122 -13.73 8.09 6.77
CA TYR A 122 -12.54 8.92 6.84
C TYR A 122 -11.56 8.65 5.70
N GLU A 123 -10.86 9.68 5.31
CA GLU A 123 -9.86 9.66 4.24
C GLU A 123 -8.69 8.73 4.59
N ASN A 124 -8.15 8.04 3.58
CA ASN A 124 -7.05 7.09 3.73
C ASN A 124 -7.36 5.93 4.69
N SER A 125 -8.63 5.55 4.82
CA SER A 125 -9.01 4.38 5.59
C SER A 125 -8.75 3.08 4.83
N VAL A 126 -8.44 2.03 5.59
CA VAL A 126 -8.37 0.66 5.11
C VAL A 126 -9.34 -0.16 5.94
N PHE A 127 -10.12 -1.01 5.32
CA PHE A 127 -10.99 -1.93 6.02
C PHE A 127 -11.02 -3.30 5.33
N GLU A 128 -11.15 -4.33 6.12
CA GLU A 128 -11.33 -5.68 5.63
C GLU A 128 -12.79 -5.93 5.24
N LYS A 129 -12.99 -6.59 4.10
CA LYS A 129 -14.28 -7.08 3.65
C LYS A 129 -14.13 -8.47 3.04
N GLY A 130 -14.43 -9.51 3.82
CA GLY A 130 -14.13 -10.88 3.44
C GLY A 130 -12.61 -11.09 3.33
N ASP A 131 -12.14 -11.56 2.20
CA ASP A 131 -10.72 -11.81 1.93
C ASP A 131 -10.03 -10.59 1.25
N CYS A 132 -10.61 -9.39 1.38
CA CYS A 132 -10.12 -8.19 0.70
C CYS A 132 -9.79 -7.08 1.68
N TYR A 133 -8.70 -6.35 1.41
CA TYR A 133 -8.46 -5.02 1.97
C TYR A 133 -9.02 -3.97 1.01
N VAL A 134 -9.86 -3.09 1.46
CA VAL A 134 -10.38 -1.97 0.68
C VAL A 134 -9.75 -0.67 1.17
N LEU A 135 -9.04 0.01 0.27
CA LEU A 135 -8.42 1.31 0.53
C LEU A 135 -9.33 2.42 0.01
N ASN A 136 -9.79 3.27 0.90
CA ASN A 136 -10.61 4.42 0.54
C ASN A 136 -9.73 5.61 0.18
N ASN A 137 -9.83 6.06 -1.07
CA ASN A 137 -9.24 7.31 -1.52
C ASN A 137 -10.34 8.28 -1.98
N THR A 138 -10.85 9.05 -1.05
CA THR A 138 -11.98 9.97 -1.31
C THR A 138 -11.60 11.13 -2.22
N SER A 139 -10.32 11.51 -2.28
CA SER A 139 -9.85 12.64 -3.10
C SER A 139 -9.82 12.30 -4.60
N GLU A 140 -9.61 11.05 -4.97
CA GLU A 140 -9.43 10.64 -6.36
C GLU A 140 -10.68 9.98 -6.98
N ARG A 141 -11.77 9.80 -6.24
CA ARG A 141 -12.98 9.09 -6.70
C ARG A 141 -12.75 7.65 -7.19
N VAL A 142 -11.59 7.11 -6.87
CA VAL A 142 -11.18 5.73 -7.19
C VAL A 142 -10.63 5.14 -5.92
N SER A 143 -11.13 3.97 -5.55
CA SER A 143 -10.61 3.20 -4.43
C SER A 143 -9.91 1.97 -4.95
N SER A 144 -9.00 1.43 -4.17
CA SER A 144 -8.29 0.20 -4.52
C SER A 144 -8.73 -0.93 -3.61
N ALA A 145 -8.79 -2.14 -4.12
CA ALA A 145 -8.96 -3.34 -3.34
C ALA A 145 -7.78 -4.29 -3.56
N ILE A 146 -7.34 -4.93 -2.48
CA ILE A 146 -6.35 -6.01 -2.49
C ILE A 146 -7.12 -7.30 -2.15
N VAL A 147 -7.02 -8.29 -3.00
CA VAL A 147 -7.70 -9.58 -2.86
C VAL A 147 -6.69 -10.70 -2.89
#